data_670e3a3c33434635c6553de0dc34812b
#
_entry.id   670e3a3c33434635c6553de0dc34812b
#
_cell.length_a   1.000
_cell.length_b   1.000
_cell.length_c   1.000
_cell.angle_alpha   90.00
_cell.angle_beta   90.00
_cell.angle_gamma   90.00
#
_symmetry.space_group_name_H-M   'P 1'
#
loop_
_entity.id
_entity.type
_entity.pdbx_description
1 polymer ?
#
loop_
_entity_poly.entity_id
_entity_poly.type
_entity_poly.pdbx_seq_one_letter_code
_entity_poly.pdbx_strand_id
1 'polypeptide(L)'
;MMRKFYGAAYTDVGTVKTVNQDSLMIRIADIGMHKTAFAVVCDGMGGLQQGELASATVVRAYEKWYEEELPELLEQSHTEKVFANTLEDTWSRIALECNEKIRKYGHKQGVNLGTTLTAILLAGQVYYILHVGDGRVYEFTGKGTKILTKDQTYVAREVELGHMTVEQAKNDSRKSVLLQCIGVNETLRPDFMMGEIPENAAFLVCTDGFWHEPPREVLYQTCYEDMQMLEWMPQNNKQNAASMQETLKGLASRSKQRGERDNLSAILIQVK
;
A
#
# COMPACT_ATOMS: atom_id res chain seq x y z
N MET A 1 23.72 7.95 -11.39
CA MET A 1 23.00 7.05 -12.31
C MET A 1 21.51 7.36 -12.21
N MET A 2 20.76 7.37 -13.32
CA MET A 2 19.30 7.50 -13.20
C MET A 2 18.71 6.19 -12.68
N ARG A 3 17.94 6.26 -11.59
CA ARG A 3 17.25 5.10 -11.02
C ARG A 3 16.25 4.52 -12.00
N LYS A 4 16.08 3.20 -11.97
CA LYS A 4 15.03 2.49 -12.68
C LYS A 4 14.10 1.81 -11.68
N PHE A 5 12.83 1.85 -11.95
CA PHE A 5 11.82 1.16 -11.16
C PHE A 5 11.29 -0.04 -11.93
N TYR A 6 11.13 -1.15 -11.24
CA TYR A 6 10.47 -2.34 -11.72
C TYR A 6 9.38 -2.71 -10.72
N GLY A 7 8.26 -3.22 -11.18
CA GLY A 7 7.18 -3.52 -10.26
C GLY A 7 6.27 -4.62 -10.74
N ALA A 8 5.66 -5.30 -9.79
CA ALA A 8 4.62 -6.27 -10.00
C ALA A 8 3.56 -6.17 -8.91
N ALA A 9 2.35 -6.58 -9.24
CA ALA A 9 1.23 -6.62 -8.34
C ALA A 9 0.61 -8.01 -8.31
N TYR A 10 0.07 -8.39 -7.16
CA TYR A 10 -0.66 -9.64 -6.98
C TYR A 10 -1.84 -9.42 -6.04
N THR A 11 -2.96 -10.01 -6.38
CA THR A 11 -4.16 -10.04 -5.53
C THR A 11 -4.82 -11.40 -5.60
N ASP A 12 -5.38 -11.88 -4.49
CA ASP A 12 -6.01 -13.19 -4.35
C ASP A 12 -7.18 -13.09 -3.37
N VAL A 13 -8.28 -13.76 -3.68
CA VAL A 13 -9.47 -13.78 -2.81
C VAL A 13 -9.23 -14.50 -1.48
N GLY A 14 -8.14 -15.24 -1.36
CA GLY A 14 -7.84 -16.06 -0.18
C GLY A 14 -8.56 -17.41 -0.20
N THR A 15 -8.67 -18.05 0.97
CA THR A 15 -9.22 -19.40 1.11
C THR A 15 -10.63 -19.46 1.67
N VAL A 16 -11.12 -18.38 2.27
CA VAL A 16 -12.41 -18.35 3.01
C VAL A 16 -13.39 -17.35 2.41
N LYS A 17 -12.90 -16.20 1.96
CA LYS A 17 -13.76 -15.16 1.37
C LYS A 17 -14.27 -15.60 0.00
N THR A 18 -15.47 -15.17 -0.35
CA THR A 18 -16.08 -15.43 -1.68
C THR A 18 -15.86 -14.28 -2.66
N VAL A 19 -15.54 -13.10 -2.14
CA VAL A 19 -15.30 -11.87 -2.90
C VAL A 19 -13.96 -11.29 -2.49
N ASN A 20 -13.19 -10.84 -3.45
CA ASN A 20 -12.01 -10.04 -3.20
C ASN A 20 -12.43 -8.58 -3.03
N GLN A 21 -12.36 -8.06 -1.81
CA GLN A 21 -12.70 -6.68 -1.49
C GLN A 21 -11.48 -5.74 -1.55
N ASP A 22 -10.28 -6.29 -1.74
CA ASP A 22 -9.08 -5.52 -1.99
C ASP A 22 -9.10 -4.89 -3.39
N SER A 23 -8.50 -3.74 -3.50
CA SER A 23 -8.19 -3.09 -4.78
C SER A 23 -6.76 -2.56 -4.75
N LEU A 24 -6.08 -2.66 -5.88
CA LEU A 24 -4.71 -2.17 -5.99
C LEU A 24 -4.42 -1.61 -7.39
N MET A 25 -3.39 -0.77 -7.47
CA MET A 25 -2.91 -0.21 -8.73
C MET A 25 -1.41 0.08 -8.62
N ILE A 26 -0.69 -0.20 -9.70
CA ILE A 26 0.70 0.23 -9.89
C ILE A 26 0.85 0.93 -11.23
N ARG A 27 1.59 2.05 -11.24
CA ARG A 27 2.00 2.79 -12.43
C ARG A 27 3.50 3.06 -12.34
N ILE A 28 4.23 2.72 -13.39
CA ILE A 28 5.65 3.05 -13.54
C ILE A 28 5.80 3.75 -14.88
N ALA A 29 6.25 5.00 -14.85
CA ALA A 29 6.37 5.83 -16.04
C ALA A 29 7.53 6.82 -15.95
N ASP A 30 7.96 7.26 -17.11
CA ASP A 30 8.82 8.43 -17.26
C ASP A 30 7.91 9.63 -17.58
N ILE A 31 7.79 10.58 -16.64
CA ILE A 31 7.00 11.81 -16.78
C ILE A 31 7.97 12.98 -16.93
N GLY A 32 8.11 13.50 -18.16
CA GLY A 32 9.15 14.48 -18.47
C GLY A 32 10.54 13.91 -18.18
N MET A 33 11.28 14.56 -17.28
CA MET A 33 12.60 14.11 -16.82
C MET A 33 12.54 13.22 -15.55
N HIS A 34 11.35 13.00 -15.00
CA HIS A 34 11.17 12.27 -13.76
C HIS A 34 10.76 10.82 -14.01
N LYS A 35 11.54 9.90 -13.44
CA LYS A 35 11.11 8.51 -13.32
C LYS A 35 10.26 8.37 -12.10
N THR A 36 9.09 7.78 -12.26
CA THR A 36 8.11 7.62 -11.20
C THR A 36 7.66 6.17 -11.06
N ALA A 37 7.40 5.75 -9.82
CA ALA A 37 6.64 4.55 -9.52
C ALA A 37 5.57 4.90 -8.50
N PHE A 38 4.33 4.63 -8.82
CA PHE A 38 3.18 4.93 -7.96
C PHE A 38 2.39 3.65 -7.69
N ALA A 39 2.13 3.37 -6.43
CA ALA A 39 1.37 2.21 -6.00
C ALA A 39 0.32 2.61 -4.98
N VAL A 40 -0.87 2.02 -5.10
CA VAL A 40 -1.97 2.17 -4.16
C VAL A 40 -2.54 0.81 -3.85
N VAL A 41 -2.73 0.53 -2.56
CA VAL A 41 -3.38 -0.69 -2.06
C VAL A 41 -4.46 -0.27 -1.07
N CYS A 42 -5.65 -0.84 -1.22
CA CYS A 42 -6.84 -0.57 -0.42
C CYS A 42 -7.49 -1.89 -0.03
N ASP A 43 -7.68 -2.13 1.26
CA ASP A 43 -8.48 -3.24 1.79
C ASP A 43 -9.90 -2.76 2.03
N GLY A 44 -10.84 -3.33 1.29
CA GLY A 44 -12.25 -2.99 1.37
C GLY A 44 -12.98 -3.78 2.43
N MET A 45 -13.69 -3.08 3.30
CA MET A 45 -14.48 -3.67 4.36
C MET A 45 -15.96 -3.30 4.22
N GLY A 46 -16.83 -4.28 4.43
CA GLY A 46 -18.29 -4.06 4.40
C GLY A 46 -19.05 -5.36 4.51
N GLY A 47 -20.24 -5.31 5.15
CA GLY A 47 -21.18 -6.41 5.13
C GLY A 47 -21.79 -6.57 3.73
N LEU A 48 -22.04 -7.82 3.28
CA LEU A 48 -22.77 -8.15 2.06
C LEU A 48 -22.17 -7.53 0.76
N GLN A 49 -20.90 -7.78 0.47
CA GLN A 49 -20.29 -7.56 -0.88
C GLN A 49 -20.21 -6.09 -1.34
N GLN A 50 -19.83 -5.15 -0.47
CA GLN A 50 -19.71 -3.75 -0.89
C GLN A 50 -18.35 -3.11 -0.53
N GLY A 51 -17.44 -3.83 0.15
CA GLY A 51 -16.10 -3.35 0.42
C GLY A 51 -15.30 -3.11 -0.86
N GLU A 52 -15.51 -3.93 -1.89
CA GLU A 52 -14.89 -3.78 -3.21
C GLU A 52 -15.27 -2.48 -3.92
N LEU A 53 -16.47 -1.95 -3.66
CA LEU A 53 -16.87 -0.66 -4.20
C LEU A 53 -16.10 0.48 -3.52
N ALA A 54 -15.90 0.39 -2.21
CA ALA A 54 -15.15 1.39 -1.45
C ALA A 54 -13.68 1.41 -1.89
N SER A 55 -13.01 0.25 -1.87
CA SER A 55 -11.60 0.13 -2.26
C SER A 55 -11.36 0.57 -3.71
N ALA A 56 -12.20 0.10 -4.66
CA ALA A 56 -12.09 0.51 -6.05
C ALA A 56 -12.35 2.01 -6.27
N THR A 57 -13.24 2.64 -5.48
CA THR A 57 -13.49 4.08 -5.56
C THR A 57 -12.23 4.86 -5.22
N VAL A 58 -11.54 4.49 -4.15
CA VAL A 58 -10.30 5.15 -3.71
C VAL A 58 -9.19 4.93 -4.72
N VAL A 59 -8.94 3.68 -5.14
CA VAL A 59 -7.87 3.37 -6.11
C VAL A 59 -8.05 4.17 -7.40
N ARG A 60 -9.28 4.24 -7.95
CA ARG A 60 -9.56 5.01 -9.18
C ARG A 60 -9.35 6.52 -9.00
N ALA A 61 -9.64 7.07 -7.82
CA ALA A 61 -9.41 8.49 -7.56
C ALA A 61 -7.91 8.84 -7.57
N TYR A 62 -7.09 7.98 -6.97
CA TYR A 62 -5.63 8.15 -6.98
C TYR A 62 -5.00 7.84 -8.34
N GLU A 63 -5.54 6.89 -9.09
CA GLU A 63 -5.14 6.62 -10.48
C GLU A 63 -5.38 7.85 -11.36
N LYS A 64 -6.58 8.43 -11.27
CA LYS A 64 -6.94 9.65 -11.99
C LYS A 64 -6.00 10.81 -11.65
N TRP A 65 -5.71 11.03 -10.38
CA TRP A 65 -4.75 12.03 -9.95
C TRP A 65 -3.36 11.81 -10.57
N TYR A 66 -2.86 10.58 -10.56
CA TYR A 66 -1.57 10.26 -11.14
C TYR A 66 -1.50 10.59 -12.63
N GLU A 67 -2.58 10.33 -13.37
CA GLU A 67 -2.65 10.55 -14.82
C GLU A 67 -2.86 12.03 -15.18
N GLU A 68 -3.68 12.75 -14.42
CA GLU A 68 -4.13 14.10 -14.78
C GLU A 68 -3.36 15.23 -14.03
N GLU A 69 -3.02 15.04 -12.74
CA GLU A 69 -2.48 16.13 -11.92
C GLU A 69 -0.97 15.99 -11.64
N LEU A 70 -0.43 14.77 -11.53
CA LEU A 70 0.99 14.56 -11.22
C LEU A 70 1.94 15.18 -12.27
N PRO A 71 1.68 15.09 -13.59
CA PRO A 71 2.58 15.70 -14.59
C PRO A 71 2.75 17.20 -14.38
N GLU A 72 1.66 17.93 -14.13
CA GLU A 72 1.68 19.36 -13.87
C GLU A 72 2.37 19.69 -12.55
N LEU A 73 2.12 18.90 -11.49
CA LEU A 73 2.76 19.06 -10.19
C LEU A 73 4.29 18.90 -10.27
N LEU A 74 4.77 17.92 -11.04
CA LEU A 74 6.22 17.70 -11.26
C LEU A 74 6.85 18.84 -12.04
N GLU A 75 6.14 19.45 -12.99
CA GLU A 75 6.65 20.56 -13.80
C GLU A 75 6.67 21.88 -13.01
N GLN A 76 5.65 22.14 -12.21
CA GLN A 76 5.49 23.41 -11.46
C GLN A 76 6.30 23.46 -10.17
N SER A 77 6.69 22.31 -9.60
CA SER A 77 7.36 22.28 -8.30
C SER A 77 8.86 22.52 -8.45
N HIS A 78 9.30 23.71 -8.07
CA HIS A 78 10.72 24.09 -8.14
C HIS A 78 11.57 23.59 -6.96
N THR A 79 10.94 23.09 -5.89
CA THR A 79 11.64 22.53 -4.73
C THR A 79 10.91 21.29 -4.20
N GLU A 80 11.67 20.37 -3.61
CA GLU A 80 11.12 19.16 -2.98
C GLU A 80 10.09 19.50 -1.89
N LYS A 81 10.34 20.56 -1.10
CA LYS A 81 9.42 20.99 -0.05
C LYS A 81 8.07 21.46 -0.61
N VAL A 82 8.06 22.21 -1.69
CA VAL A 82 6.82 22.67 -2.34
C VAL A 82 6.09 21.47 -2.91
N PHE A 83 6.80 20.56 -3.58
CA PHE A 83 6.23 19.32 -4.10
C PHE A 83 5.57 18.49 -2.98
N ALA A 84 6.30 18.23 -1.88
CA ALA A 84 5.81 17.45 -0.77
C ALA A 84 4.55 18.04 -0.13
N ASN A 85 4.54 19.33 0.16
CA ASN A 85 3.37 20.01 0.76
C ASN A 85 2.15 19.94 -0.16
N THR A 86 2.32 20.26 -1.46
CA THR A 86 1.22 20.20 -2.43
C THR A 86 0.70 18.77 -2.60
N LEU A 87 1.59 17.79 -2.59
CA LEU A 87 1.23 16.37 -2.67
C LEU A 87 0.41 15.93 -1.44
N GLU A 88 0.87 16.29 -0.22
CA GLU A 88 0.16 16.01 1.03
C GLU A 88 -1.25 16.59 1.03
N ASP A 89 -1.36 17.88 0.69
CA ASP A 89 -2.65 18.60 0.62
C ASP A 89 -3.59 17.94 -0.40
N THR A 90 -3.07 17.65 -1.60
CA THR A 90 -3.85 17.06 -2.68
C THR A 90 -4.30 15.64 -2.34
N TRP A 91 -3.41 14.79 -1.86
CA TRP A 91 -3.74 13.42 -1.51
C TRP A 91 -4.71 13.34 -0.31
N SER A 92 -4.52 14.21 0.68
CA SER A 92 -5.45 14.33 1.81
C SER A 92 -6.84 14.78 1.35
N ARG A 93 -6.92 15.76 0.44
CA ARG A 93 -8.18 16.22 -0.17
C ARG A 93 -8.87 15.06 -0.89
N ILE A 94 -8.17 14.30 -1.70
CA ILE A 94 -8.73 13.13 -2.41
C ILE A 94 -9.28 12.09 -1.42
N ALA A 95 -8.53 11.79 -0.36
CA ALA A 95 -8.98 10.85 0.68
C ALA A 95 -10.27 11.34 1.37
N LEU A 96 -10.36 12.63 1.70
CA LEU A 96 -11.55 13.24 2.32
C LEU A 96 -12.75 13.25 1.36
N GLU A 97 -12.55 13.56 0.09
CA GLU A 97 -13.61 13.52 -0.94
C GLU A 97 -14.14 12.08 -1.14
N CYS A 98 -13.24 11.09 -1.19
CA CYS A 98 -13.62 9.68 -1.22
C CYS A 98 -14.39 9.27 0.04
N ASN A 99 -13.94 9.69 1.22
CA ASN A 99 -14.61 9.42 2.49
C ASN A 99 -16.06 9.94 2.47
N GLU A 100 -16.25 11.18 2.07
CA GLU A 100 -17.59 11.78 1.97
C GLU A 100 -18.48 11.06 0.95
N LYS A 101 -17.94 10.73 -0.23
CA LYS A 101 -18.64 10.03 -1.29
C LYS A 101 -19.10 8.64 -0.86
N ILE A 102 -18.22 7.87 -0.22
CA ILE A 102 -18.52 6.51 0.24
C ILE A 102 -19.54 6.56 1.40
N ARG A 103 -19.38 7.48 2.37
CA ARG A 103 -20.34 7.67 3.45
C ARG A 103 -21.74 8.03 2.93
N LYS A 104 -21.82 8.99 2.00
CA LYS A 104 -23.12 9.37 1.38
C LYS A 104 -23.78 8.19 0.67
N TYR A 105 -22.98 7.38 -0.04
CA TYR A 105 -23.47 6.17 -0.68
C TYR A 105 -23.99 5.16 0.35
N GLY A 106 -23.20 4.87 1.40
CA GLY A 106 -23.59 3.96 2.48
C GLY A 106 -24.89 4.38 3.16
N HIS A 107 -25.02 5.66 3.54
CA HIS A 107 -26.27 6.21 4.09
C HIS A 107 -27.46 6.02 3.16
N LYS A 108 -27.29 6.29 1.86
CA LYS A 108 -28.38 6.14 0.87
C LYS A 108 -28.82 4.70 0.70
N GLN A 109 -27.90 3.75 0.81
CA GLN A 109 -28.18 2.31 0.62
C GLN A 109 -28.50 1.58 1.95
N GLY A 110 -28.36 2.25 3.09
CA GLY A 110 -28.56 1.62 4.41
C GLY A 110 -27.47 0.59 4.75
N VAL A 111 -26.24 0.79 4.26
CA VAL A 111 -25.10 -0.12 4.45
C VAL A 111 -23.87 0.60 5.00
N ASN A 112 -23.07 -0.13 5.75
CA ASN A 112 -21.75 0.33 6.18
C ASN A 112 -20.69 -0.29 5.27
N LEU A 113 -19.92 0.55 4.60
CA LEU A 113 -18.78 0.15 3.78
C LEU A 113 -17.64 1.15 3.98
N GLY A 114 -16.43 0.65 3.87
CA GLY A 114 -15.24 1.47 4.01
C GLY A 114 -14.03 0.78 3.39
N THR A 115 -12.89 1.44 3.48
CA THR A 115 -11.64 0.87 2.98
C THR A 115 -10.44 1.51 3.68
N THR A 116 -9.34 0.77 3.77
CA THR A 116 -8.01 1.32 4.06
C THR A 116 -7.46 2.06 2.84
N LEU A 117 -6.37 2.77 3.02
CA LEU A 117 -5.59 3.37 1.94
C LEU A 117 -4.10 3.34 2.31
N THR A 118 -3.31 2.77 1.45
CA THR A 118 -1.85 2.88 1.51
C THR A 118 -1.34 3.21 0.11
N ALA A 119 -0.94 4.47 -0.08
CA ALA A 119 -0.40 4.99 -1.34
C ALA A 119 1.09 5.33 -1.17
N ILE A 120 1.92 4.97 -2.15
CA ILE A 120 3.33 5.36 -2.22
C ILE A 120 3.68 5.88 -3.60
N LEU A 121 4.31 7.05 -3.67
CA LEU A 121 4.95 7.60 -4.87
C LEU A 121 6.46 7.62 -4.67
N LEU A 122 7.19 7.01 -5.58
CA LEU A 122 8.63 7.17 -5.71
C LEU A 122 8.87 8.15 -6.88
N ALA A 123 9.50 9.28 -6.61
CA ALA A 123 9.82 10.29 -7.63
C ALA A 123 11.20 10.91 -7.35
N GLY A 124 12.08 10.89 -8.34
CA GLY A 124 13.45 11.38 -8.17
C GLY A 124 14.24 10.61 -7.11
N GLN A 125 14.53 11.26 -5.98
CA GLN A 125 15.31 10.69 -4.87
C GLN A 125 14.45 10.39 -3.64
N VAL A 126 13.14 10.71 -3.67
CA VAL A 126 12.27 10.71 -2.50
C VAL A 126 11.06 9.80 -2.71
N TYR A 127 10.69 9.09 -1.66
CA TYR A 127 9.38 8.44 -1.58
C TYR A 127 8.43 9.28 -0.73
N TYR A 128 7.15 9.23 -1.09
CA TYR A 128 6.05 9.88 -0.37
C TYR A 128 4.97 8.84 -0.12
N ILE A 129 4.43 8.80 1.09
CA ILE A 129 3.40 7.83 1.50
C ILE A 129 2.23 8.59 2.11
N LEU A 130 1.00 8.25 1.72
CA LEU A 130 -0.21 8.58 2.47
C LEU A 130 -0.87 7.30 2.94
N HIS A 131 -1.27 7.29 4.22
CA HIS A 131 -1.74 6.07 4.86
C HIS A 131 -2.96 6.28 5.75
N VAL A 132 -3.94 5.37 5.62
CA VAL A 132 -5.13 5.22 6.47
C VAL A 132 -5.40 3.74 6.67
N GLY A 133 -5.38 3.26 7.91
CA GLY A 133 -5.70 1.88 8.26
C GLY A 133 -4.48 1.08 8.74
N ASP A 134 -4.36 -0.17 8.31
CA ASP A 134 -3.35 -1.14 8.74
C ASP A 134 -2.60 -1.83 7.58
N GLY A 135 -2.75 -1.33 6.37
CA GLY A 135 -1.87 -1.70 5.26
C GLY A 135 -0.43 -1.28 5.57
N ARG A 136 0.55 -1.97 5.04
CA ARG A 136 1.96 -1.69 5.34
C ARG A 136 2.78 -1.38 4.11
N VAL A 137 3.76 -0.48 4.29
CA VAL A 137 4.88 -0.29 3.37
C VAL A 137 6.14 -0.76 4.06
N TYR A 138 6.78 -1.78 3.50
CA TYR A 138 8.09 -2.24 3.89
C TYR A 138 9.14 -1.65 2.95
N GLU A 139 10.25 -1.19 3.53
CA GLU A 139 11.49 -0.86 2.83
C GLU A 139 12.52 -1.93 3.15
N PHE A 140 13.07 -2.55 2.11
CA PHE A 140 14.13 -3.54 2.22
C PHE A 140 15.41 -2.98 1.59
N THR A 141 16.51 -3.10 2.31
CA THR A 141 17.84 -2.68 1.86
C THR A 141 18.88 -3.69 2.33
N GLY A 142 20.14 -3.57 1.91
CA GLY A 142 21.24 -4.36 2.47
C GLY A 142 21.46 -4.19 3.98
N LYS A 143 20.77 -3.21 4.62
CA LYS A 143 20.78 -2.99 6.06
C LYS A 143 19.64 -3.71 6.80
N GLY A 144 18.72 -4.34 6.08
CA GLY A 144 17.57 -5.05 6.61
C GLY A 144 16.21 -4.46 6.21
N THR A 145 15.21 -4.72 7.03
CA THR A 145 13.80 -4.35 6.82
C THR A 145 13.38 -3.19 7.72
N LYS A 146 12.73 -2.19 7.14
CA LYS A 146 12.04 -1.13 7.87
C LYS A 146 10.56 -1.12 7.47
N ILE A 147 9.65 -0.95 8.44
CA ILE A 147 8.24 -0.65 8.16
C ILE A 147 8.11 0.88 8.18
N LEU A 148 7.58 1.43 7.10
CA LEU A 148 7.46 2.88 6.94
C LEU A 148 6.12 3.41 7.43
N THR A 149 5.06 2.59 7.39
CA THR A 149 3.73 2.94 7.91
C THR A 149 3.57 2.50 9.37
N LYS A 150 2.56 3.04 10.03
CA LYS A 150 2.15 2.67 11.39
C LYS A 150 0.71 2.18 11.35
N ASP A 151 0.47 0.96 11.86
CA ASP A 151 -0.88 0.41 11.88
C ASP A 151 -1.82 1.28 12.73
N GLN A 152 -2.90 1.73 12.16
CA GLN A 152 -3.94 2.52 12.83
C GLN A 152 -5.04 1.60 13.38
N THR A 153 -4.62 0.62 14.21
CA THR A 153 -5.53 -0.31 14.89
C THR A 153 -5.63 -0.02 16.39
N TYR A 154 -6.71 -0.51 17.01
CA TYR A 154 -6.90 -0.42 18.45
C TYR A 154 -5.69 -1.03 19.19
N VAL A 155 -5.29 -2.23 18.82
CA VAL A 155 -4.21 -2.93 19.52
C VAL A 155 -2.84 -2.26 19.32
N ALA A 156 -2.56 -1.71 18.14
CA ALA A 156 -1.34 -0.97 17.89
C ALA A 156 -1.24 0.28 18.79
N ARG A 157 -2.36 0.98 18.98
CA ARG A 157 -2.44 2.11 19.91
C ARG A 157 -2.24 1.70 21.35
N GLU A 158 -2.84 0.59 21.80
CA GLU A 158 -2.68 0.10 23.19
C GLU A 158 -1.24 -0.33 23.46
N VAL A 159 -0.56 -0.90 22.47
CA VAL A 159 0.88 -1.21 22.57
C VAL A 159 1.71 0.07 22.70
N GLU A 160 1.42 1.09 21.88
CA GLU A 160 2.12 2.37 21.94
C GLU A 160 1.97 3.09 23.30
N LEU A 161 0.76 3.01 23.88
CA LEU A 161 0.46 3.57 25.19
C LEU A 161 1.06 2.75 26.35
N GLY A 162 1.66 1.58 26.07
CA GLY A 162 2.20 0.68 27.07
C GLY A 162 1.13 -0.11 27.85
N HIS A 163 -0.12 -0.09 27.40
CA HIS A 163 -1.22 -0.83 28.03
C HIS A 163 -1.24 -2.30 27.63
N MET A 164 -0.55 -2.66 26.55
CA MET A 164 -0.52 -4.00 25.99
C MET A 164 0.87 -4.32 25.44
N THR A 165 1.31 -5.56 25.59
CA THR A 165 2.53 -6.03 24.92
C THR A 165 2.22 -6.40 23.46
N VAL A 166 3.25 -6.44 22.61
CA VAL A 166 3.12 -6.89 21.20
C VAL A 166 2.55 -8.31 21.12
N GLU A 167 2.93 -9.19 22.05
CA GLU A 167 2.43 -10.57 22.07
C GLU A 167 0.97 -10.65 22.48
N GLN A 168 0.52 -9.81 23.42
CA GLN A 168 -0.90 -9.69 23.78
C GLN A 168 -1.71 -9.16 22.59
N ALA A 169 -1.20 -8.16 21.89
CA ALA A 169 -1.85 -7.57 20.73
C ALA A 169 -2.13 -8.58 19.61
N LYS A 170 -1.18 -9.47 19.33
CA LYS A 170 -1.36 -10.53 18.31
C LYS A 170 -2.53 -11.48 18.61
N ASN A 171 -2.81 -11.73 19.88
CA ASN A 171 -3.82 -12.66 20.36
C ASN A 171 -5.13 -11.98 20.80
N ASP A 172 -5.20 -10.64 20.75
CA ASP A 172 -6.41 -9.89 21.13
C ASP A 172 -7.51 -10.03 20.06
N SER A 173 -8.73 -10.24 20.51
CA SER A 173 -9.91 -10.35 19.61
C SER A 173 -10.18 -9.07 18.81
N ARG A 174 -9.64 -7.93 19.23
CA ARG A 174 -9.78 -6.61 18.60
C ARG A 174 -8.61 -6.25 17.67
N LYS A 175 -7.74 -7.20 17.33
CA LYS A 175 -6.54 -6.95 16.51
C LYS A 175 -6.85 -6.30 15.15
N SER A 176 -8.01 -6.59 14.56
CA SER A 176 -8.47 -6.02 13.28
C SER A 176 -9.41 -4.82 13.45
N VAL A 177 -9.53 -4.24 14.65
CA VAL A 177 -10.36 -3.06 14.87
C VAL A 177 -9.57 -1.82 14.47
N LEU A 178 -9.94 -1.22 13.34
CA LEU A 178 -9.33 0.00 12.83
C LEU A 178 -9.76 1.23 13.66
N LEU A 179 -8.85 2.15 13.89
CA LEU A 179 -9.12 3.46 14.51
C LEU A 179 -9.73 4.42 13.52
N GLN A 180 -9.37 4.29 12.25
CA GLN A 180 -9.98 5.04 11.16
C GLN A 180 -9.91 4.26 9.83
N CYS A 181 -10.92 4.49 9.00
CA CYS A 181 -10.96 4.01 7.62
C CYS A 181 -11.82 4.95 6.77
N ILE A 182 -11.55 5.00 5.50
CA ILE A 182 -12.29 5.81 4.52
C ILE A 182 -13.69 5.23 4.35
N GLY A 183 -14.71 6.07 4.42
CA GLY A 183 -16.12 5.69 4.24
C GLY A 183 -16.89 5.47 5.53
N VAL A 184 -16.23 5.43 6.69
CA VAL A 184 -16.86 5.19 8.00
C VAL A 184 -16.73 6.38 8.93
N ASN A 185 -15.52 6.89 9.10
CA ASN A 185 -15.25 7.95 10.07
C ASN A 185 -15.77 9.32 9.59
N GLU A 186 -16.33 10.13 10.51
CA GLU A 186 -16.73 11.50 10.20
C GLU A 186 -15.54 12.40 9.89
N THR A 187 -14.49 12.24 10.67
CA THR A 187 -13.21 12.92 10.47
C THR A 187 -12.16 11.91 10.11
N LEU A 188 -11.36 12.24 9.11
CA LEU A 188 -10.24 11.42 8.64
C LEU A 188 -8.95 12.21 8.82
N ARG A 189 -7.92 11.56 9.32
CA ARG A 189 -6.57 12.14 9.48
C ARG A 189 -5.57 11.16 8.88
N PRO A 190 -5.33 11.24 7.58
CA PRO A 190 -4.31 10.42 6.94
C PRO A 190 -2.92 10.74 7.49
N ASP A 191 -2.09 9.72 7.66
CA ASP A 191 -0.68 9.93 7.97
C ASP A 191 0.09 10.18 6.67
N PHE A 192 0.87 11.27 6.62
CA PHE A 192 1.77 11.55 5.51
C PHE A 192 3.22 11.39 5.95
N MET A 193 4.00 10.67 5.14
CA MET A 193 5.40 10.37 5.42
C MET A 193 6.21 10.51 4.14
N MET A 194 7.47 10.91 4.29
CA MET A 194 8.42 10.98 3.19
C MET A 194 9.82 10.58 3.64
N GLY A 195 10.66 10.20 2.69
CA GLY A 195 12.06 9.86 2.96
C GLY A 195 12.85 9.63 1.69
N GLU A 196 14.16 9.53 1.84
CA GLU A 196 15.04 9.24 0.72
C GLU A 196 14.87 7.80 0.24
N ILE A 197 14.87 7.59 -1.09
CA ILE A 197 14.88 6.27 -1.68
C ILE A 197 16.30 5.72 -1.60
N PRO A 198 16.55 4.62 -0.86
CA PRO A 198 17.89 4.02 -0.83
C PRO A 198 18.28 3.41 -2.18
N GLU A 199 19.58 3.32 -2.44
CA GLU A 199 20.08 2.58 -3.59
C GLU A 199 19.79 1.08 -3.45
N ASN A 200 19.43 0.44 -4.56
CA ASN A 200 19.10 -0.98 -4.60
C ASN A 200 18.02 -1.40 -3.58
N ALA A 201 17.10 -0.50 -3.23
CA ALA A 201 16.01 -0.81 -2.32
C ALA A 201 14.89 -1.62 -2.99
N ALA A 202 14.09 -2.29 -2.16
CA ALA A 202 12.80 -2.80 -2.56
C ALA A 202 11.71 -2.25 -1.63
N PHE A 203 10.54 -1.98 -2.19
CA PHE A 203 9.36 -1.58 -1.43
C PHE A 203 8.24 -2.60 -1.64
N LEU A 204 7.66 -3.09 -0.54
CA LEU A 204 6.47 -3.92 -0.56
C LEU A 204 5.32 -3.15 0.06
N VAL A 205 4.25 -2.94 -0.71
CA VAL A 205 3.00 -2.32 -0.25
C VAL A 205 1.95 -3.41 -0.19
N CYS A 206 1.28 -3.62 0.94
CA CYS A 206 0.37 -4.76 1.07
C CYS A 206 -0.75 -4.52 2.08
N THR A 207 -1.87 -5.26 1.89
CA THR A 207 -2.95 -5.38 2.86
C THR A 207 -2.57 -6.29 4.02
N ASP A 208 -3.36 -6.29 5.09
CA ASP A 208 -3.11 -7.05 6.30
C ASP A 208 -3.06 -8.56 6.05
N GLY A 209 -3.95 -9.13 5.24
CA GLY A 209 -3.93 -10.54 4.87
C GLY A 209 -2.63 -10.99 4.19
N PHE A 210 -1.87 -10.07 3.61
CA PHE A 210 -0.58 -10.40 3.01
C PHE A 210 0.58 -10.41 4.03
N TRP A 211 0.53 -9.58 5.09
CA TRP A 211 1.63 -9.45 6.04
C TRP A 211 1.41 -10.17 7.39
N HIS A 212 0.20 -10.64 7.68
CA HIS A 212 -0.12 -11.30 8.96
C HIS A 212 0.72 -12.56 9.20
N GLU A 213 0.82 -13.43 8.19
CA GLU A 213 1.38 -14.78 8.35
C GLU A 213 2.90 -14.88 8.07
N PRO A 214 3.47 -14.21 7.04
CA PRO A 214 4.88 -14.37 6.76
C PRO A 214 5.75 -13.64 7.78
N PRO A 215 6.74 -14.30 8.42
CA PRO A 215 7.75 -13.62 9.21
C PRO A 215 8.49 -12.56 8.38
N ARG A 216 8.94 -11.48 9.02
CA ARG A 216 9.70 -10.40 8.35
C ARG A 216 10.93 -10.90 7.62
N GLU A 217 11.60 -11.90 8.21
CA GLU A 217 12.77 -12.53 7.63
C GLU A 217 12.45 -13.21 6.30
N VAL A 218 11.27 -13.83 6.18
CA VAL A 218 10.80 -14.45 4.93
C VAL A 218 10.47 -13.39 3.90
N LEU A 219 9.83 -12.28 4.30
CA LEU A 219 9.58 -11.15 3.41
C LEU A 219 10.89 -10.55 2.91
N TYR A 220 11.86 -10.34 3.79
CA TYR A 220 13.18 -9.81 3.45
C TYR A 220 13.91 -10.74 2.48
N GLN A 221 14.03 -12.01 2.82
CA GLN A 221 14.66 -13.02 1.96
C GLN A 221 14.04 -13.00 0.57
N THR A 222 12.72 -13.12 0.51
CA THR A 222 12.01 -13.34 -0.76
C THR A 222 11.88 -12.06 -1.59
N CYS A 223 11.56 -10.90 -0.98
CA CYS A 223 11.34 -9.65 -1.70
C CYS A 223 12.63 -8.86 -1.95
N TYR A 224 13.72 -9.17 -1.27
CA TYR A 224 14.98 -8.45 -1.42
C TYR A 224 16.12 -9.36 -1.83
N GLU A 225 16.58 -10.32 -0.98
CA GLU A 225 17.77 -11.12 -1.27
C GLU A 225 17.60 -11.98 -2.51
N ASP A 226 16.51 -12.75 -2.61
CA ASP A 226 16.24 -13.58 -3.80
C ASP A 226 16.11 -12.71 -5.06
N MET A 227 15.51 -11.50 -4.91
CA MET A 227 15.39 -10.54 -6.00
C MET A 227 16.74 -9.91 -6.42
N GLN A 228 17.71 -9.77 -5.52
CA GLN A 228 19.07 -9.33 -5.90
C GLN A 228 19.83 -10.38 -6.71
N MET A 229 19.53 -11.66 -6.50
CA MET A 229 20.15 -12.78 -7.22
C MET A 229 19.55 -13.02 -8.62
N LEU A 230 18.39 -12.42 -8.91
CA LEU A 230 17.81 -12.52 -10.25
C LEU A 230 18.68 -11.82 -11.28
N GLU A 231 18.84 -12.46 -12.42
CA GLU A 231 19.49 -11.87 -13.59
C GLU A 231 18.54 -10.81 -14.18
N TRP A 232 18.73 -9.55 -13.76
CA TRP A 232 17.94 -8.44 -14.24
C TRP A 232 18.20 -8.18 -15.71
N MET A 233 17.15 -8.25 -16.51
CA MET A 233 17.22 -7.96 -17.94
C MET A 233 16.83 -6.48 -18.18
N PRO A 234 17.79 -5.56 -18.34
CA PRO A 234 17.49 -4.11 -18.43
C PRO A 234 16.56 -3.74 -19.59
N GLN A 235 16.45 -4.62 -20.59
CA GLN A 235 15.64 -4.41 -21.78
C GLN A 235 14.35 -5.27 -21.79
N ASN A 236 14.12 -6.14 -20.78
CA ASN A 236 12.96 -7.01 -20.70
C ASN A 236 12.16 -6.79 -19.40
N ASN A 237 11.49 -5.63 -19.33
CA ASN A 237 10.64 -5.27 -18.19
C ASN A 237 9.53 -6.30 -17.94
N LYS A 238 9.02 -6.97 -18.99
CA LYS A 238 7.95 -7.98 -18.85
C LYS A 238 8.45 -9.21 -18.09
N GLN A 239 9.65 -9.68 -18.37
CA GLN A 239 10.21 -10.84 -17.68
C GLN A 239 10.57 -10.52 -16.23
N ASN A 240 11.13 -9.33 -15.97
CA ASN A 240 11.38 -8.87 -14.61
C ASN A 240 10.07 -8.79 -13.79
N ALA A 241 9.01 -8.20 -14.36
CA ALA A 241 7.71 -8.13 -13.73
C ALA A 241 7.09 -9.51 -13.49
N ALA A 242 7.21 -10.45 -14.44
CA ALA A 242 6.73 -11.82 -14.29
C ALA A 242 7.42 -12.56 -13.11
N SER A 243 8.75 -12.43 -12.99
CA SER A 243 9.51 -13.02 -11.87
C SER A 243 9.08 -12.43 -10.52
N MET A 244 8.88 -11.12 -10.45
CA MET A 244 8.37 -10.46 -9.24
C MET A 244 6.93 -10.90 -8.90
N GLN A 245 6.08 -11.10 -9.90
CA GLN A 245 4.72 -11.57 -9.71
C GLN A 245 4.67 -13.01 -9.17
N GLU A 246 5.50 -13.92 -9.70
CA GLU A 246 5.62 -15.27 -9.17
C GLU A 246 6.14 -15.28 -7.72
N THR A 247 7.02 -14.36 -7.37
CA THR A 247 7.47 -14.14 -5.99
C THR A 247 6.30 -13.79 -5.06
N LEU A 248 5.49 -12.81 -5.43
CA LEU A 248 4.31 -12.41 -4.64
C LEU A 248 3.30 -13.55 -4.53
N LYS A 249 3.04 -14.26 -5.62
CA LYS A 249 2.17 -15.44 -5.65
C LYS A 249 2.67 -16.56 -4.74
N GLY A 250 3.98 -16.79 -4.72
CA GLY A 250 4.61 -17.77 -3.83
C GLY A 250 4.44 -17.39 -2.35
N LEU A 251 4.59 -16.12 -2.00
CA LEU A 251 4.34 -15.61 -0.64
C LEU A 251 2.86 -15.79 -0.25
N ALA A 252 1.92 -15.36 -1.10
CA ALA A 252 0.49 -15.52 -0.86
C ALA A 252 0.10 -17.00 -0.66
N SER A 253 0.67 -17.89 -1.47
CA SER A 253 0.44 -19.34 -1.34
C SER A 253 0.93 -19.89 0.02
N ARG A 254 2.09 -19.42 0.49
CA ARG A 254 2.61 -19.78 1.82
C ARG A 254 1.73 -19.24 2.95
N SER A 255 1.22 -18.01 2.84
CA SER A 255 0.29 -17.42 3.83
C SER A 255 -1.00 -18.24 3.92
N LYS A 256 -1.59 -18.60 2.78
CA LYS A 256 -2.77 -19.49 2.72
C LYS A 256 -2.52 -20.86 3.37
N GLN A 257 -1.37 -21.46 3.13
CA GLN A 257 -0.99 -22.74 3.76
C GLN A 257 -0.81 -22.65 5.28
N ARG A 258 -0.49 -21.45 5.81
CA ARG A 258 -0.37 -21.18 7.24
C ARG A 258 -1.68 -20.80 7.90
N GLY A 259 -2.75 -20.71 7.13
CA GLY A 259 -4.09 -20.47 7.65
C GLY A 259 -4.63 -19.05 7.47
N GLU A 260 -3.96 -18.22 6.65
CA GLU A 260 -4.52 -16.91 6.28
C GLU A 260 -5.90 -17.07 5.62
N ARG A 261 -6.85 -16.26 6.06
CA ARG A 261 -8.26 -16.37 5.70
C ARG A 261 -8.80 -15.17 4.95
N ASP A 262 -8.04 -14.05 4.95
CA ASP A 262 -8.46 -12.80 4.30
C ASP A 262 -8.04 -12.72 2.82
N ASN A 263 -8.46 -11.67 2.15
CA ASN A 263 -7.95 -11.29 0.85
C ASN A 263 -6.44 -10.97 0.97
N LEU A 264 -5.67 -11.26 -0.05
CA LEU A 264 -4.22 -11.05 -0.03
C LEU A 264 -3.83 -10.17 -1.21
N SER A 265 -3.39 -8.95 -0.94
CA SER A 265 -2.97 -8.03 -1.99
C SER A 265 -1.63 -7.39 -1.67
N ALA A 266 -0.75 -7.36 -2.66
CA ALA A 266 0.57 -6.75 -2.53
C ALA A 266 1.10 -6.21 -3.85
N ILE A 267 1.94 -5.18 -3.74
CA ILE A 267 2.72 -4.60 -4.82
C ILE A 267 4.18 -4.58 -4.39
N LEU A 268 5.05 -5.13 -5.22
CA LEU A 268 6.51 -5.10 -5.03
C LEU A 268 7.11 -4.13 -6.04
N ILE A 269 7.93 -3.19 -5.57
CA ILE A 269 8.69 -2.24 -6.38
C ILE A 269 10.17 -2.43 -6.09
N GLN A 270 10.97 -2.68 -7.12
CA GLN A 270 12.44 -2.76 -7.04
C GLN A 270 13.06 -1.48 -7.61
N VAL A 271 14.06 -0.95 -6.92
CA VAL A 271 14.87 0.20 -7.32
C VAL A 271 16.24 -0.29 -7.77
N LYS A 272 16.65 0.07 -8.99
CA LYS A 272 17.94 -0.31 -9.59
C LYS A 272 18.66 0.90 -10.17
#